data_094a9019a2370b1559251ee11929b17e
#
_entry.id   094a9019a2370b1559251ee11929b17e
#
_cell.length_a   1.000
_cell.length_b   1.000
_cell.length_c   1.000
_cell.angle_alpha   90.00
_cell.angle_beta   90.00
_cell.angle_gamma   90.00
#
_symmetry.space_group_name_H-M   'P 1'
#
loop_
_entity.id
_entity.type
_entity.pdbx_description
1 polymer ?
#
loop_
_entity_poly.entity_id
_entity_poly.type
_entity_poly.pdbx_seq_one_letter_code
_entity_poly.pdbx_strand_id
1 'polypeptide(L)'
;MKNKFIILIVLFFQLSQTYAQQTQKGLLWEISGNGLSQPSYVFGTIHLICPDKFFVPKGTEEKLKAAQQVFLEIDMDDPQMMMKTQKLMMSSDGKKLKDIMNESDYQAFSEYFKKNVGMDVTMFGPAKPFLYMSLAMMKSTGCPMPKSYEEYFVKEAKTENKEILGLETIEDQMAVMDKATTEQQVSWLMEIVNETEKSNETYKQMIDLYTKQDIEALTKMISEQMVGMKGMEEEMLDKRNQNWIPVIEQNIKQKSTFFAVGAGHLGGEKGVLKLLQQKGYILKSLE
;
A
#
# COMPACT_ATOMS: atom_id res chain seq x y z
N MET A 1 -15.30 77.66 -4.76
CA MET A 1 -14.76 76.62 -3.85
C MET A 1 -14.92 75.29 -4.51
N LYS A 2 -13.82 74.66 -5.01
CA LYS A 2 -13.85 73.39 -5.77
C LYS A 2 -13.39 72.31 -4.78
N ASN A 3 -14.32 71.43 -4.38
CA ASN A 3 -14.01 70.25 -3.58
C ASN A 3 -13.35 69.17 -4.52
N LYS A 4 -12.11 68.83 -4.24
CA LYS A 4 -11.42 67.70 -4.85
C LYS A 4 -11.68 66.47 -4.01
N PHE A 5 -12.49 65.52 -4.52
CA PHE A 5 -12.61 64.17 -3.97
C PHE A 5 -11.37 63.37 -4.35
N ILE A 6 -10.59 62.99 -3.36
CA ILE A 6 -9.47 62.06 -3.53
C ILE A 6 -10.04 60.65 -3.36
N ILE A 7 -10.14 59.89 -4.44
CA ILE A 7 -10.51 58.47 -4.42
C ILE A 7 -9.22 57.68 -4.12
N LEU A 8 -9.18 57.11 -2.91
CA LEU A 8 -8.11 56.21 -2.46
C LEU A 8 -8.43 54.81 -3.02
N ILE A 9 -7.77 54.39 -4.10
CA ILE A 9 -7.85 53.02 -4.64
C ILE A 9 -6.94 52.15 -3.80
N VAL A 10 -7.53 51.35 -2.90
CA VAL A 10 -6.82 50.28 -2.18
C VAL A 10 -6.70 49.08 -3.13
N LEU A 11 -5.53 48.92 -3.73
CA LEU A 11 -5.19 47.72 -4.48
C LEU A 11 -5.00 46.55 -3.50
N PHE A 12 -6.00 45.71 -3.38
CA PHE A 12 -5.85 44.37 -2.75
C PHE A 12 -4.99 43.50 -3.68
N PHE A 13 -3.70 43.40 -3.40
CA PHE A 13 -2.83 42.39 -3.97
C PHE A 13 -3.24 41.04 -3.38
N GLN A 14 -4.11 40.31 -4.06
CA GLN A 14 -4.30 38.91 -3.80
C GLN A 14 -3.03 38.20 -4.27
N LEU A 15 -2.15 37.88 -3.33
CA LEU A 15 -1.09 36.90 -3.50
C LEU A 15 -1.77 35.52 -3.69
N SER A 16 -2.13 35.21 -4.92
CA SER A 16 -2.38 33.84 -5.33
C SER A 16 -1.06 33.09 -5.14
N GLN A 17 -0.90 32.44 -4.00
CA GLN A 17 0.14 31.42 -3.88
C GLN A 17 -0.24 30.33 -4.86
N THR A 18 0.36 30.38 -6.04
CA THR A 18 0.47 29.22 -6.91
C THR A 18 1.29 28.20 -6.14
N TYR A 19 0.60 27.30 -5.43
CA TYR A 19 1.22 26.05 -5.02
C TYR A 19 1.61 25.34 -6.32
N ALA A 20 2.87 25.48 -6.70
CA ALA A 20 3.45 24.59 -7.68
C ALA A 20 3.14 23.16 -7.16
N GLN A 21 2.49 22.36 -7.99
CA GLN A 21 2.21 20.97 -7.70
C GLN A 21 3.58 20.31 -7.55
N GLN A 22 4.03 20.23 -6.29
CA GLN A 22 5.31 19.63 -5.97
C GLN A 22 5.15 18.17 -6.28
N THR A 23 5.86 17.65 -7.27
CA THR A 23 5.86 16.23 -7.61
C THR A 23 6.09 15.45 -6.32
N GLN A 24 5.16 14.55 -5.98
CA GLN A 24 5.22 13.77 -4.76
C GLN A 24 6.36 12.74 -4.89
N LYS A 25 7.58 13.16 -4.56
CA LYS A 25 8.76 12.32 -4.50
C LYS A 25 9.17 12.12 -3.06
N GLY A 26 9.72 10.95 -2.78
CA GLY A 26 10.15 10.55 -1.44
C GLY A 26 9.23 9.51 -0.82
N LEU A 27 9.84 8.52 -0.17
CA LEU A 27 9.11 7.47 0.54
C LEU A 27 8.81 7.86 2.00
N LEU A 28 9.61 8.77 2.58
CA LEU A 28 9.48 9.21 3.98
C LEU A 28 8.93 10.62 4.06
N TRP A 29 7.84 10.80 4.81
CA TRP A 29 7.16 12.06 4.99
C TRP A 29 6.92 12.38 6.46
N GLU A 30 7.06 13.67 6.81
CA GLU A 30 6.68 14.21 8.11
C GLU A 30 5.25 14.76 8.04
N ILE A 31 4.47 14.46 9.09
CA ILE A 31 3.12 14.96 9.32
C ILE A 31 3.20 15.93 10.48
N SER A 32 2.87 17.21 10.24
CA SER A 32 2.95 18.27 11.25
C SER A 32 1.80 19.29 11.09
N GLY A 33 1.81 20.33 11.88
CA GLY A 33 0.75 21.36 11.85
C GLY A 33 -0.56 20.91 12.49
N ASN A 34 -1.64 21.59 12.18
CA ASN A 34 -3.01 21.30 12.66
C ASN A 34 -3.12 21.06 14.19
N GLY A 35 -2.32 21.81 14.99
CA GLY A 35 -2.33 21.71 16.44
C GLY A 35 -1.54 20.54 17.04
N LEU A 36 -0.80 19.76 16.23
CA LEU A 36 0.07 18.71 16.74
C LEU A 36 1.22 19.30 17.57
N SER A 37 1.46 18.74 18.76
CA SER A 37 2.57 19.11 19.64
C SER A 37 3.91 18.56 19.20
N GLN A 38 3.90 17.49 18.42
CA GLN A 38 5.07 16.79 17.89
C GLN A 38 4.75 16.18 16.51
N PRO A 39 5.74 16.05 15.63
CA PRO A 39 5.52 15.46 14.32
C PRO A 39 5.29 13.95 14.43
N SER A 40 4.60 13.42 13.42
CA SER A 40 4.50 12.01 13.12
C SER A 40 5.05 11.76 11.72
N TYR A 41 5.19 10.50 11.32
CA TYR A 41 5.86 10.15 10.07
C TYR A 41 5.08 9.09 9.32
N VAL A 42 5.11 9.15 7.99
CA VAL A 42 4.59 8.08 7.14
C VAL A 42 5.63 7.67 6.11
N PHE A 43 5.80 6.37 5.97
CA PHE A 43 6.73 5.73 5.04
C PHE A 43 5.97 4.86 4.05
N GLY A 44 6.30 4.99 2.75
CA GLY A 44 5.77 4.14 1.70
C GLY A 44 6.57 2.85 1.57
N THR A 45 5.94 1.71 1.81
CA THR A 45 6.55 0.38 1.69
C THR A 45 6.32 -0.24 0.32
N ILE A 46 7.03 -1.33 0.05
CA ILE A 46 6.69 -2.32 -0.96
C ILE A 46 6.80 -3.70 -0.32
N HIS A 47 5.74 -4.51 -0.48
CA HIS A 47 5.62 -5.78 0.24
C HIS A 47 6.77 -6.75 -0.01
N LEU A 48 7.26 -6.80 -1.24
CA LEU A 48 8.33 -7.70 -1.65
C LEU A 48 9.33 -6.96 -2.53
N ILE A 49 10.61 -7.07 -2.21
CA ILE A 49 11.70 -6.49 -2.98
C ILE A 49 12.94 -7.39 -2.90
N CYS A 50 13.67 -7.51 -4.01
CA CYS A 50 14.91 -8.27 -4.00
C CYS A 50 15.96 -7.63 -3.07
N PRO A 51 16.79 -8.44 -2.38
CA PRO A 51 17.76 -7.92 -1.40
C PRO A 51 18.75 -6.89 -1.95
N ASP A 52 19.12 -7.00 -3.23
CA ASP A 52 20.01 -6.06 -3.93
C ASP A 52 19.35 -4.71 -4.25
N LYS A 53 18.03 -4.64 -4.21
CA LYS A 53 17.22 -3.43 -4.40
C LYS A 53 16.66 -2.86 -3.10
N PHE A 54 16.77 -3.61 -2.01
CA PHE A 54 16.29 -3.16 -0.71
C PHE A 54 17.16 -2.02 -0.19
N PHE A 55 16.54 -0.91 0.16
CA PHE A 55 17.22 0.24 0.76
C PHE A 55 16.30 0.90 1.79
N VAL A 56 16.88 1.61 2.72
CA VAL A 56 16.17 2.44 3.69
C VAL A 56 16.65 3.88 3.50
N PRO A 57 15.77 4.81 3.10
CA PRO A 57 16.12 6.21 2.93
C PRO A 57 16.75 6.78 4.19
N LYS A 58 17.69 7.71 3.99
CA LYS A 58 18.41 8.35 5.09
C LYS A 58 17.42 9.05 6.03
N GLY A 59 17.62 8.84 7.34
CA GLY A 59 16.77 9.44 8.36
C GLY A 59 15.57 8.58 8.77
N THR A 60 15.20 7.54 8.00
CA THR A 60 14.04 6.69 8.33
C THR A 60 14.17 6.06 9.73
N GLU A 61 15.33 5.47 10.04
CA GLU A 61 15.57 4.85 11.35
C GLU A 61 15.52 5.88 12.49
N GLU A 62 16.05 7.09 12.25
CA GLU A 62 15.97 8.18 13.21
C GLU A 62 14.53 8.57 13.51
N LYS A 63 13.69 8.67 12.47
CA LYS A 63 12.27 9.04 12.62
C LYS A 63 11.43 7.91 13.23
N LEU A 64 11.74 6.67 12.87
CA LEU A 64 11.17 5.51 13.55
C LEU A 64 11.52 5.52 15.04
N LYS A 65 12.77 5.78 15.37
CA LYS A 65 13.24 5.85 16.76
C LYS A 65 12.61 7.01 17.54
N ALA A 66 12.41 8.16 16.90
CA ALA A 66 11.77 9.33 17.51
C ALA A 66 10.28 9.12 17.78
N ALA A 67 9.58 8.32 16.97
CA ALA A 67 8.18 8.00 17.18
C ALA A 67 7.96 7.14 18.44
N GLN A 68 6.80 7.23 19.06
CA GLN A 68 6.46 6.50 20.29
C GLN A 68 5.75 5.17 20.03
N GLN A 69 5.19 5.00 18.84
CA GLN A 69 4.50 3.78 18.39
C GLN A 69 4.63 3.63 16.87
N VAL A 70 4.37 2.43 16.37
CA VAL A 70 4.43 2.10 14.95
C VAL A 70 3.08 1.55 14.50
N PHE A 71 2.58 2.05 13.38
CA PHE A 71 1.43 1.49 12.68
C PHE A 71 1.85 0.91 11.35
N LEU A 72 1.40 -0.30 11.08
CA LEU A 72 1.42 -0.92 9.77
C LEU A 72 -0.01 -0.93 9.21
N GLU A 73 -0.22 -1.45 8.01
CA GLU A 73 -1.58 -1.63 7.48
C GLU A 73 -2.39 -2.56 8.39
N ILE A 74 -1.77 -3.65 8.83
CA ILE A 74 -2.34 -4.61 9.79
C ILE A 74 -1.37 -4.80 10.96
N ASP A 75 -1.91 -5.23 12.11
CA ASP A 75 -1.10 -5.58 13.28
C ASP A 75 -0.36 -6.91 13.03
N MET A 76 0.89 -6.79 12.56
CA MET A 76 1.70 -7.95 12.15
C MET A 76 2.31 -8.72 13.33
N ASP A 77 2.25 -8.22 14.54
CA ASP A 77 2.72 -8.97 15.72
C ASP A 77 1.58 -9.50 16.62
N ASP A 78 0.32 -9.40 16.16
CA ASP A 78 -0.79 -10.11 16.76
C ASP A 78 -0.49 -11.62 16.80
N PRO A 79 -0.43 -12.25 17.99
CA PRO A 79 -0.19 -13.68 18.11
C PRO A 79 -1.17 -14.56 17.33
N GLN A 80 -2.35 -14.04 17.02
CA GLN A 80 -3.39 -14.75 16.26
C GLN A 80 -3.30 -14.51 14.74
N MET A 81 -2.42 -13.63 14.27
CA MET A 81 -2.32 -13.22 12.86
C MET A 81 -2.20 -14.44 11.92
N MET A 82 -1.29 -15.36 12.23
CA MET A 82 -1.08 -16.56 11.40
C MET A 82 -2.36 -17.40 11.29
N MET A 83 -3.03 -17.64 12.41
CA MET A 83 -4.26 -18.46 12.45
C MET A 83 -5.41 -17.76 11.72
N LYS A 84 -5.58 -16.45 11.91
CA LYS A 84 -6.59 -15.64 11.22
C LYS A 84 -6.34 -15.66 9.70
N THR A 85 -5.11 -15.38 9.26
CA THR A 85 -4.74 -15.40 7.85
C THR A 85 -5.00 -16.77 7.22
N GLN A 86 -4.56 -17.86 7.87
CA GLN A 86 -4.81 -19.20 7.37
C GLN A 86 -6.31 -19.47 7.19
N LYS A 87 -7.13 -19.12 8.17
CA LYS A 87 -8.59 -19.29 8.11
C LYS A 87 -9.20 -18.46 6.96
N LEU A 88 -8.79 -17.21 6.80
CA LEU A 88 -9.32 -16.29 5.80
C LEU A 88 -8.92 -16.66 4.37
N MET A 89 -7.78 -17.35 4.21
CA MET A 89 -7.31 -17.87 2.91
C MET A 89 -8.05 -19.12 2.46
N MET A 90 -8.85 -19.76 3.32
CA MET A 90 -9.62 -20.95 2.96
C MET A 90 -11.01 -20.58 2.47
N SER A 91 -11.51 -21.31 1.48
CA SER A 91 -12.86 -21.17 0.96
C SER A 91 -13.88 -21.66 1.98
N SER A 92 -14.86 -20.83 2.30
CA SER A 92 -15.91 -21.14 3.31
C SER A 92 -16.89 -22.21 2.85
N ASP A 93 -17.03 -22.40 1.52
CA ASP A 93 -17.91 -23.43 0.92
C ASP A 93 -17.16 -24.73 0.62
N GLY A 94 -15.88 -24.82 1.00
CA GLY A 94 -15.04 -26.01 0.82
C GLY A 94 -14.63 -26.31 -0.63
N LYS A 95 -14.96 -25.43 -1.59
CA LYS A 95 -14.56 -25.63 -2.99
C LYS A 95 -13.06 -25.50 -3.17
N LYS A 96 -12.51 -26.41 -3.97
CA LYS A 96 -11.12 -26.39 -4.41
C LYS A 96 -11.01 -25.63 -5.73
N LEU A 97 -9.81 -25.26 -6.10
CA LEU A 97 -9.54 -24.57 -7.36
C LEU A 97 -10.16 -25.29 -8.58
N LYS A 98 -10.05 -26.62 -8.64
CA LYS A 98 -10.65 -27.45 -9.69
C LYS A 98 -12.18 -27.40 -9.77
N ASP A 99 -12.85 -27.02 -8.69
CA ASP A 99 -14.31 -26.97 -8.62
C ASP A 99 -14.86 -25.63 -9.13
N ILE A 100 -13.97 -24.62 -9.29
CA ILE A 100 -14.30 -23.26 -9.71
C ILE A 100 -13.70 -22.86 -11.06
N MET A 101 -12.81 -23.69 -11.62
CA MET A 101 -12.21 -23.51 -12.95
C MET A 101 -12.73 -24.55 -13.92
N ASN A 102 -12.77 -24.22 -15.20
CA ASN A 102 -12.93 -25.27 -16.21
C ASN A 102 -11.68 -26.14 -16.32
N GLU A 103 -11.80 -27.33 -16.89
CA GLU A 103 -10.71 -28.30 -16.94
C GLU A 103 -9.45 -27.77 -17.64
N SER A 104 -9.62 -27.05 -18.76
CA SER A 104 -8.49 -26.50 -19.53
C SER A 104 -7.70 -25.45 -18.73
N ASP A 105 -8.41 -24.51 -18.08
CA ASP A 105 -7.78 -23.45 -17.27
C ASP A 105 -7.13 -24.05 -16.03
N TYR A 106 -7.78 -25.04 -15.38
CA TYR A 106 -7.20 -25.73 -14.23
C TYR A 106 -5.90 -26.44 -14.58
N GLN A 107 -5.84 -27.14 -15.72
CA GLN A 107 -4.62 -27.79 -16.17
C GLN A 107 -3.52 -26.79 -16.48
N ALA A 108 -3.82 -25.75 -17.27
CA ALA A 108 -2.86 -24.70 -17.62
C ALA A 108 -2.30 -24.00 -16.38
N PHE A 109 -3.17 -23.66 -15.43
CA PHE A 109 -2.76 -23.02 -14.18
C PHE A 109 -1.92 -23.97 -13.31
N SER A 110 -2.30 -25.24 -13.20
CA SER A 110 -1.58 -26.25 -12.41
C SER A 110 -0.17 -26.49 -12.95
N GLU A 111 0.00 -26.56 -14.26
CA GLU A 111 1.32 -26.67 -14.92
C GLU A 111 2.18 -25.42 -14.67
N TYR A 112 1.58 -24.24 -14.87
CA TYR A 112 2.24 -22.97 -14.59
C TYR A 112 2.71 -22.90 -13.13
N PHE A 113 1.83 -23.20 -12.19
CA PHE A 113 2.09 -23.09 -10.76
C PHE A 113 3.19 -24.06 -10.32
N LYS A 114 3.12 -25.31 -10.79
CA LYS A 114 4.16 -26.32 -10.53
C LYS A 114 5.52 -25.91 -11.11
N LYS A 115 5.54 -25.36 -12.32
CA LYS A 115 6.77 -24.93 -13.00
C LYS A 115 7.39 -23.69 -12.33
N ASN A 116 6.59 -22.68 -12.01
CA ASN A 116 7.08 -21.36 -11.59
C ASN A 116 7.13 -21.19 -10.07
N VAL A 117 6.16 -21.78 -9.33
CA VAL A 117 6.13 -21.73 -7.87
C VAL A 117 6.84 -22.94 -7.25
N GLY A 118 6.91 -24.05 -7.97
CA GLY A 118 7.54 -25.30 -7.51
C GLY A 118 6.65 -26.13 -6.58
N MET A 119 5.35 -25.86 -6.54
CA MET A 119 4.38 -26.52 -5.67
C MET A 119 3.19 -27.03 -6.50
N ASP A 120 2.55 -28.10 -6.02
CA ASP A 120 1.33 -28.62 -6.64
C ASP A 120 0.10 -27.92 -6.04
N VAL A 121 -0.83 -27.46 -6.89
CA VAL A 121 -2.05 -26.76 -6.45
C VAL A 121 -2.90 -27.61 -5.50
N THR A 122 -2.84 -28.93 -5.58
CA THR A 122 -3.59 -29.86 -4.72
C THR A 122 -3.13 -29.82 -3.25
N MET A 123 -1.93 -29.29 -2.98
CA MET A 123 -1.39 -29.19 -1.61
C MET A 123 -2.18 -28.22 -0.71
N PHE A 124 -2.93 -27.30 -1.31
CA PHE A 124 -3.59 -26.21 -0.56
C PHE A 124 -5.05 -26.50 -0.24
N GLY A 125 -5.60 -27.66 -0.67
CA GLY A 125 -6.98 -28.02 -0.37
C GLY A 125 -8.00 -27.02 -0.92
N PRO A 126 -8.99 -26.59 -0.12
CA PRO A 126 -10.01 -25.62 -0.54
C PRO A 126 -9.54 -24.18 -0.31
N ALA A 127 -8.37 -23.81 -0.82
CA ALA A 127 -7.86 -22.46 -0.72
C ALA A 127 -8.53 -21.51 -1.73
N LYS A 128 -8.72 -20.27 -1.33
CA LYS A 128 -9.20 -19.19 -2.22
C LYS A 128 -8.18 -18.89 -3.32
N PRO A 129 -8.61 -18.40 -4.51
CA PRO A 129 -7.71 -18.02 -5.60
C PRO A 129 -6.62 -17.03 -5.18
N PHE A 130 -6.93 -16.12 -4.25
CA PHE A 130 -5.99 -15.13 -3.73
C PHE A 130 -4.71 -15.74 -3.12
N LEU A 131 -4.80 -16.91 -2.47
CA LEU A 131 -3.60 -17.59 -1.96
C LEU A 131 -2.64 -17.94 -3.10
N TYR A 132 -3.16 -18.49 -4.19
CA TYR A 132 -2.35 -18.85 -5.34
C TYR A 132 -1.75 -17.63 -6.04
N MET A 133 -2.53 -16.53 -6.13
CA MET A 133 -2.03 -15.25 -6.66
C MET A 133 -0.85 -14.73 -5.82
N SER A 134 -0.97 -14.73 -4.49
CA SER A 134 0.07 -14.26 -3.58
C SER A 134 1.36 -15.07 -3.71
N LEU A 135 1.25 -16.41 -3.83
CA LEU A 135 2.40 -17.31 -4.04
C LEU A 135 3.05 -17.09 -5.41
N ALA A 136 2.25 -16.89 -6.47
CA ALA A 136 2.76 -16.61 -7.80
C ALA A 136 3.48 -15.24 -7.84
N MET A 137 2.92 -14.20 -7.22
CA MET A 137 3.55 -12.88 -7.12
C MET A 137 4.89 -12.95 -6.37
N MET A 138 4.98 -13.71 -5.29
CA MET A 138 6.25 -13.88 -4.57
C MET A 138 7.35 -14.46 -5.48
N LYS A 139 7.01 -15.36 -6.39
CA LYS A 139 7.96 -15.93 -7.35
C LYS A 139 8.28 -15.01 -8.51
N SER A 140 7.37 -14.13 -8.90
CA SER A 140 7.59 -13.15 -9.98
C SER A 140 8.63 -12.09 -9.64
N THR A 141 9.02 -11.95 -8.36
CA THR A 141 10.11 -11.05 -7.95
C THR A 141 11.44 -11.37 -8.63
N GLY A 142 11.62 -12.61 -9.08
CA GLY A 142 12.83 -13.08 -9.75
C GLY A 142 14.02 -13.31 -8.81
N CYS A 143 13.87 -13.17 -7.51
CA CYS A 143 14.90 -13.49 -6.53
C CYS A 143 14.44 -14.58 -5.55
N PRO A 144 15.37 -15.43 -5.07
CA PRO A 144 15.00 -16.61 -4.26
C PRO A 144 14.43 -16.25 -2.89
N MET A 145 14.84 -15.13 -2.32
CA MET A 145 14.43 -14.68 -0.98
C MET A 145 14.16 -13.17 -1.00
N PRO A 146 12.98 -12.73 -1.44
CA PRO A 146 12.62 -11.31 -1.35
C PRO A 146 12.54 -10.87 0.12
N LYS A 147 12.81 -9.59 0.36
CA LYS A 147 12.64 -8.92 1.65
C LYS A 147 11.29 -8.22 1.70
N SER A 148 10.74 -8.08 2.91
CA SER A 148 9.56 -7.26 3.20
C SER A 148 9.97 -6.04 4.04
N TYR A 149 9.45 -4.86 3.69
CA TYR A 149 9.61 -3.67 4.53
C TYR A 149 8.78 -3.77 5.81
N GLU A 150 7.65 -4.45 5.76
CA GLU A 150 6.82 -4.68 6.94
C GLU A 150 7.58 -5.51 7.98
N GLU A 151 8.24 -6.61 7.57
CA GLU A 151 9.10 -7.40 8.45
C GLU A 151 10.28 -6.59 9.00
N TYR A 152 10.87 -5.74 8.16
CA TYR A 152 11.93 -4.83 8.59
C TYR A 152 11.43 -3.88 9.68
N PHE A 153 10.30 -3.21 9.49
CA PHE A 153 9.76 -2.27 10.48
C PHE A 153 9.27 -2.97 11.75
N VAL A 154 8.71 -4.17 11.67
CA VAL A 154 8.37 -4.99 12.83
C VAL A 154 9.63 -5.29 13.66
N LYS A 155 10.71 -5.70 13.02
CA LYS A 155 11.99 -5.98 13.69
C LYS A 155 12.56 -4.73 14.36
N GLU A 156 12.61 -3.61 13.65
CA GLU A 156 13.13 -2.35 14.20
C GLU A 156 12.26 -1.82 15.35
N ALA A 157 10.93 -1.88 15.23
CA ALA A 157 10.00 -1.49 16.28
C ALA A 157 10.18 -2.33 17.56
N LYS A 158 10.35 -3.65 17.42
CA LYS A 158 10.62 -4.55 18.54
C LYS A 158 11.99 -4.27 19.20
N THR A 159 12.99 -3.94 18.41
CA THR A 159 14.33 -3.57 18.94
C THR A 159 14.25 -2.29 19.80
N GLU A 160 13.38 -1.37 19.45
CA GLU A 160 13.12 -0.12 20.19
C GLU A 160 11.99 -0.26 21.24
N ASN A 161 11.49 -1.48 21.50
CA ASN A 161 10.39 -1.79 22.43
C ASN A 161 9.14 -0.93 22.17
N LYS A 162 8.79 -0.71 20.88
CA LYS A 162 7.62 0.05 20.47
C LYS A 162 6.44 -0.88 20.24
N GLU A 163 5.25 -0.37 20.59
CA GLU A 163 3.98 -1.00 20.25
C GLU A 163 3.77 -0.98 18.75
N ILE A 164 3.34 -2.10 18.18
CA ILE A 164 2.97 -2.26 16.78
C ILE A 164 1.46 -2.38 16.72
N LEU A 165 0.84 -1.66 15.81
CA LEU A 165 -0.61 -1.56 15.66
C LEU A 165 -0.98 -1.63 14.17
N GLY A 166 -2.25 -1.95 13.87
CA GLY A 166 -2.81 -1.91 12.53
C GLY A 166 -3.68 -0.68 12.26
N LEU A 167 -3.65 -0.17 11.05
CA LEU A 167 -4.62 0.82 10.56
C LEU A 167 -5.97 0.17 10.27
N GLU A 168 -5.96 -1.11 9.96
CA GLU A 168 -7.12 -1.97 9.72
C GLU A 168 -6.85 -3.39 10.24
N THR A 169 -7.86 -4.24 10.21
CA THR A 169 -7.71 -5.66 10.56
C THR A 169 -7.37 -6.49 9.33
N ILE A 170 -6.80 -7.69 9.52
CA ILE A 170 -6.60 -8.64 8.41
C ILE A 170 -7.95 -9.07 7.81
N GLU A 171 -9.00 -9.12 8.60
CA GLU A 171 -10.36 -9.40 8.17
C GLU A 171 -10.88 -8.33 7.21
N ASP A 172 -10.66 -7.04 7.50
CA ASP A 172 -11.04 -5.92 6.63
C ASP A 172 -10.28 -6.01 5.30
N GLN A 173 -8.98 -6.27 5.34
CA GLN A 173 -8.14 -6.38 4.15
C GLN A 173 -8.55 -7.56 3.26
N MET A 174 -8.82 -8.71 3.84
CA MET A 174 -9.28 -9.89 3.10
C MET A 174 -10.70 -9.74 2.55
N ALA A 175 -11.58 -9.02 3.25
CA ALA A 175 -12.94 -8.74 2.81
C ALA A 175 -12.96 -7.91 1.50
N VAL A 176 -11.92 -7.13 1.22
CA VAL A 176 -11.77 -6.43 -0.07
C VAL A 176 -11.65 -7.43 -1.22
N MET A 177 -10.83 -8.47 -1.05
CA MET A 177 -10.64 -9.51 -2.06
C MET A 177 -11.91 -10.35 -2.27
N ASP A 178 -12.70 -10.55 -1.22
CA ASP A 178 -13.97 -11.29 -1.26
C ASP A 178 -15.09 -10.52 -1.99
N LYS A 179 -14.90 -9.23 -2.34
CA LYS A 179 -15.84 -8.48 -3.21
C LYS A 179 -15.77 -8.87 -4.67
N ALA A 180 -14.65 -9.44 -5.11
CA ALA A 180 -14.52 -9.98 -6.44
C ALA A 180 -15.28 -11.31 -6.58
N THR A 181 -16.00 -11.49 -7.68
CA THR A 181 -16.65 -12.77 -7.97
C THR A 181 -15.63 -13.89 -8.19
N THR A 182 -16.04 -15.13 -8.04
CA THR A 182 -15.19 -16.29 -8.31
C THR A 182 -14.64 -16.26 -9.74
N GLU A 183 -15.47 -15.88 -10.71
CA GLU A 183 -15.09 -15.77 -12.14
C GLU A 183 -14.02 -14.69 -12.33
N GLN A 184 -14.13 -13.55 -11.64
CA GLN A 184 -13.12 -12.50 -11.68
C GLN A 184 -11.79 -12.98 -11.09
N GLN A 185 -11.82 -13.62 -9.93
CA GLN A 185 -10.63 -14.15 -9.29
C GLN A 185 -9.94 -15.23 -10.16
N VAL A 186 -10.71 -16.11 -10.80
CA VAL A 186 -10.19 -17.09 -11.77
C VAL A 186 -9.58 -16.38 -12.99
N SER A 187 -10.23 -15.34 -13.51
CA SER A 187 -9.70 -14.55 -14.62
C SER A 187 -8.33 -13.96 -14.29
N TRP A 188 -8.14 -13.44 -13.08
CA TRP A 188 -6.83 -12.91 -12.64
C TRP A 188 -5.75 -13.99 -12.52
N LEU A 189 -6.11 -15.21 -12.07
CA LEU A 189 -5.18 -16.34 -12.09
C LEU A 189 -4.74 -16.68 -13.51
N MET A 190 -5.67 -16.68 -14.47
CA MET A 190 -5.36 -16.97 -15.86
C MET A 190 -4.58 -15.86 -16.55
N GLU A 191 -4.77 -14.60 -16.14
CA GLU A 191 -3.94 -13.49 -16.60
C GLU A 191 -2.46 -13.69 -16.21
N ILE A 192 -2.19 -14.14 -14.98
CA ILE A 192 -0.82 -14.48 -14.53
C ILE A 192 -0.19 -15.56 -15.43
N VAL A 193 -0.97 -16.58 -15.81
CA VAL A 193 -0.50 -17.65 -16.70
C VAL A 193 -0.20 -17.13 -18.10
N ASN A 194 -1.14 -16.37 -18.66
CA ASN A 194 -1.09 -15.93 -20.06
C ASN A 194 -0.13 -14.76 -20.29
N GLU A 195 0.11 -13.93 -19.27
CA GLU A 195 0.90 -12.70 -19.36
C GLU A 195 2.10 -12.72 -18.41
N THR A 196 2.71 -13.88 -18.17
CA THR A 196 3.82 -14.05 -17.22
C THR A 196 4.99 -13.08 -17.48
N GLU A 197 5.40 -12.93 -18.75
CA GLU A 197 6.51 -12.02 -19.10
C GLU A 197 6.14 -10.56 -18.85
N LYS A 198 4.92 -10.17 -19.19
CA LYS A 198 4.40 -8.82 -18.93
C LYS A 198 4.30 -8.55 -17.42
N SER A 199 3.83 -9.51 -16.63
CA SER A 199 3.75 -9.41 -15.18
C SER A 199 5.13 -9.19 -14.55
N ASN A 200 6.15 -9.93 -15.02
CA ASN A 200 7.53 -9.77 -14.56
C ASN A 200 8.11 -8.39 -14.95
N GLU A 201 7.81 -7.90 -16.14
CA GLU A 201 8.26 -6.58 -16.58
C GLU A 201 7.56 -5.46 -15.80
N THR A 202 6.27 -5.59 -15.56
CA THR A 202 5.49 -4.68 -14.71
C THR A 202 6.07 -4.60 -13.30
N TYR A 203 6.42 -5.74 -12.71
CA TYR A 203 7.08 -5.76 -11.40
C TYR A 203 8.44 -5.03 -11.42
N LYS A 204 9.27 -5.25 -12.44
CA LYS A 204 10.56 -4.54 -12.58
C LYS A 204 10.38 -3.03 -12.68
N GLN A 205 9.42 -2.58 -13.48
CA GLN A 205 9.10 -1.14 -13.62
C GLN A 205 8.61 -0.56 -12.30
N MET A 206 7.79 -1.28 -11.56
CA MET A 206 7.33 -0.88 -10.22
C MET A 206 8.51 -0.73 -9.25
N ILE A 207 9.44 -1.68 -9.22
CA ILE A 207 10.66 -1.60 -8.40
C ILE A 207 11.56 -0.43 -8.83
N ASP A 208 11.67 -0.15 -10.13
CA ASP A 208 12.44 0.98 -10.64
C ASP A 208 11.86 2.32 -10.19
N LEU A 209 10.54 2.49 -10.25
CA LEU A 209 9.87 3.68 -9.73
C LEU A 209 10.01 3.80 -8.21
N TYR A 210 9.85 2.69 -7.50
CA TYR A 210 10.00 2.63 -6.05
C TYR A 210 11.42 3.03 -5.60
N THR A 211 12.46 2.50 -6.25
CA THR A 211 13.86 2.83 -5.93
C THR A 211 14.22 4.27 -6.30
N LYS A 212 13.53 4.87 -7.26
CA LYS A 212 13.60 6.31 -7.58
C LYS A 212 12.73 7.16 -6.67
N GLN A 213 11.99 6.54 -5.76
CA GLN A 213 11.08 7.18 -4.81
C GLN A 213 10.02 8.06 -5.48
N ASP A 214 9.63 7.72 -6.72
CA ASP A 214 8.65 8.46 -7.50
C ASP A 214 7.25 7.94 -7.22
N ILE A 215 6.68 8.39 -6.07
CA ILE A 215 5.36 7.96 -5.59
C ILE A 215 4.25 8.31 -6.60
N GLU A 216 4.34 9.46 -7.24
CA GLU A 216 3.32 9.89 -8.20
C GLU A 216 3.26 8.94 -9.41
N ALA A 217 4.41 8.66 -10.01
CA ALA A 217 4.50 7.72 -11.12
C ALA A 217 4.14 6.29 -10.70
N LEU A 218 4.53 5.88 -9.48
CA LEU A 218 4.20 4.57 -8.93
C LEU A 218 2.68 4.40 -8.73
N THR A 219 2.03 5.38 -8.10
CA THR A 219 0.58 5.36 -7.88
C THR A 219 -0.17 5.33 -9.22
N LYS A 220 0.25 6.16 -10.17
CA LYS A 220 -0.33 6.15 -11.53
C LYS A 220 -0.19 4.78 -12.19
N MET A 221 0.99 4.17 -12.13
CA MET A 221 1.23 2.84 -12.70
C MET A 221 0.33 1.78 -12.05
N ILE A 222 0.19 1.79 -10.71
CA ILE A 222 -0.69 0.86 -9.99
C ILE A 222 -2.14 1.05 -10.43
N SER A 223 -2.61 2.29 -10.52
CA SER A 223 -3.96 2.63 -11.00
C SER A 223 -4.21 2.10 -12.42
N GLU A 224 -3.26 2.30 -13.34
CA GLU A 224 -3.34 1.80 -14.72
C GLU A 224 -3.39 0.26 -14.78
N GLN A 225 -2.66 -0.44 -13.93
CA GLN A 225 -2.73 -1.91 -13.85
C GLN A 225 -4.08 -2.40 -13.30
N MET A 226 -4.70 -1.64 -12.41
CA MET A 226 -6.02 -1.97 -11.84
C MET A 226 -7.20 -1.69 -12.77
N VAL A 227 -7.00 -1.03 -13.91
CA VAL A 227 -8.09 -0.75 -14.89
C VAL A 227 -8.80 -2.03 -15.33
N GLY A 228 -8.06 -3.14 -15.50
CA GLY A 228 -8.62 -4.48 -15.80
C GLY A 228 -9.41 -5.09 -14.65
N MET A 229 -9.16 -4.64 -13.41
CA MET A 229 -9.79 -5.10 -12.18
C MET A 229 -10.93 -4.14 -11.77
N LYS A 230 -11.93 -3.98 -12.65
CA LYS A 230 -13.00 -2.99 -12.56
C LYS A 230 -13.58 -2.85 -11.14
N GLY A 231 -13.46 -1.66 -10.56
CA GLY A 231 -13.95 -1.33 -9.22
C GLY A 231 -13.03 -1.75 -8.07
N MET A 232 -11.98 -2.52 -8.33
CA MET A 232 -11.07 -2.98 -7.27
C MET A 232 -10.11 -1.89 -6.82
N GLU A 233 -9.71 -0.94 -7.67
CA GLU A 233 -8.88 0.20 -7.26
C GLU A 233 -9.54 0.98 -6.14
N GLU A 234 -10.84 1.30 -6.29
CA GLU A 234 -11.60 2.00 -5.25
C GLU A 234 -11.62 1.22 -3.93
N GLU A 235 -11.80 -0.11 -4.00
CA GLU A 235 -11.85 -0.97 -2.82
C GLU A 235 -10.45 -1.20 -2.19
N MET A 236 -9.44 -1.43 -3.01
CA MET A 236 -8.09 -1.78 -2.54
C MET A 236 -7.29 -0.57 -2.06
N LEU A 237 -7.55 0.63 -2.59
CA LEU A 237 -6.82 1.84 -2.24
C LEU A 237 -7.73 2.91 -1.64
N ASP A 238 -8.67 3.45 -2.40
CA ASP A 238 -9.38 4.68 -2.04
C ASP A 238 -10.16 4.58 -0.74
N LYS A 239 -10.98 3.53 -0.60
CA LYS A 239 -11.81 3.33 0.61
C LYS A 239 -10.96 3.02 1.82
N ARG A 240 -9.89 2.24 1.65
CA ARG A 240 -8.95 1.94 2.73
C ARG A 240 -8.26 3.22 3.19
N ASN A 241 -7.74 4.04 2.26
CA ASN A 241 -7.17 5.33 2.58
C ASN A 241 -8.13 6.22 3.37
N GLN A 242 -9.39 6.30 2.93
CA GLN A 242 -10.42 7.09 3.63
C GLN A 242 -10.69 6.56 5.04
N ASN A 243 -10.74 5.24 5.24
CA ASN A 243 -10.95 4.61 6.53
C ASN A 243 -9.74 4.81 7.47
N TRP A 244 -8.53 4.86 6.94
CA TRP A 244 -7.32 5.05 7.72
C TRP A 244 -7.17 6.48 8.28
N ILE A 245 -7.68 7.50 7.57
CA ILE A 245 -7.52 8.90 8.00
C ILE A 245 -8.01 9.15 9.43
N PRO A 246 -9.22 8.73 9.85
CA PRO A 246 -9.65 8.91 11.24
C PRO A 246 -8.74 8.21 12.26
N VAL A 247 -8.23 7.01 11.93
CA VAL A 247 -7.31 6.26 12.80
C VAL A 247 -5.98 7.01 12.92
N ILE A 248 -5.43 7.50 11.80
CA ILE A 248 -4.21 8.31 11.79
C ILE A 248 -4.42 9.57 12.65
N GLU A 249 -5.49 10.34 12.41
CA GLU A 249 -5.77 11.58 13.14
C GLU A 249 -5.91 11.37 14.65
N GLN A 250 -6.58 10.29 15.05
CA GLN A 250 -6.76 9.95 16.47
C GLN A 250 -5.41 9.70 17.15
N ASN A 251 -4.52 8.98 16.49
CA ASN A 251 -3.25 8.55 17.06
C ASN A 251 -2.20 9.67 17.07
N ILE A 252 -2.04 10.42 15.98
CA ILE A 252 -1.03 11.50 15.91
C ILE A 252 -1.33 12.66 16.87
N LYS A 253 -2.58 12.84 17.28
CA LYS A 253 -2.96 13.83 18.32
C LYS A 253 -2.52 13.43 19.73
N GLN A 254 -2.28 12.14 19.96
CA GLN A 254 -1.91 11.61 21.26
C GLN A 254 -0.40 11.35 21.39
N LYS A 255 0.20 10.76 20.35
CA LYS A 255 1.59 10.31 20.36
C LYS A 255 2.22 10.55 18.99
N SER A 256 3.53 10.85 18.97
CA SER A 256 4.29 10.77 17.73
C SER A 256 4.26 9.33 17.21
N THR A 257 3.83 9.16 15.98
CA THR A 257 3.57 7.85 15.39
C THR A 257 4.31 7.71 14.06
N PHE A 258 4.90 6.53 13.85
CA PHE A 258 5.48 6.15 12.58
C PHE A 258 4.53 5.18 11.86
N PHE A 259 4.03 5.58 10.71
CA PHE A 259 3.17 4.75 9.86
C PHE A 259 4.01 4.16 8.72
N ALA A 260 3.86 2.86 8.46
CA ALA A 260 4.45 2.22 7.29
C ALA A 260 3.35 1.52 6.49
N VAL A 261 3.05 2.04 5.32
CA VAL A 261 1.97 1.58 4.43
C VAL A 261 2.46 1.44 3.01
N GLY A 262 1.86 0.60 2.20
CA GLY A 262 2.24 0.43 0.81
C GLY A 262 2.31 1.77 0.07
N ALA A 263 3.39 2.01 -0.67
CA ALA A 263 3.64 3.29 -1.36
C ALA A 263 2.51 3.69 -2.31
N GLY A 264 1.77 2.71 -2.85
CA GLY A 264 0.57 2.94 -3.66
C GLY A 264 -0.55 3.66 -2.94
N HIS A 265 -0.58 3.62 -1.59
CA HIS A 265 -1.55 4.35 -0.76
C HIS A 265 -1.19 5.83 -0.55
N LEU A 266 0.05 6.23 -0.82
CA LEU A 266 0.50 7.59 -0.48
C LEU A 266 0.07 8.63 -1.50
N GLY A 267 0.27 8.36 -2.80
CA GLY A 267 0.11 9.32 -3.88
C GLY A 267 -1.31 9.48 -4.43
N GLY A 268 -1.49 10.45 -5.31
CA GLY A 268 -2.76 10.72 -5.98
C GLY A 268 -3.76 11.53 -5.13
N GLU A 269 -4.88 11.91 -5.77
CA GLU A 269 -5.90 12.79 -5.14
C GLU A 269 -6.63 12.13 -3.96
N LYS A 270 -6.66 10.81 -3.91
CA LYS A 270 -7.26 10.02 -2.82
C LYS A 270 -6.21 9.29 -1.98
N GLY A 271 -4.92 9.60 -2.19
CA GLY A 271 -3.83 9.08 -1.39
C GLY A 271 -3.78 9.69 0.01
N VAL A 272 -3.18 8.95 0.93
CA VAL A 272 -3.08 9.34 2.36
C VAL A 272 -2.46 10.73 2.53
N LEU A 273 -1.41 11.06 1.76
CA LEU A 273 -0.78 12.39 1.86
C LEU A 273 -1.75 13.50 1.51
N LYS A 274 -2.50 13.36 0.42
CA LYS A 274 -3.49 14.36 -0.02
C LYS A 274 -4.66 14.46 0.94
N LEU A 275 -5.17 13.35 1.42
CA LEU A 275 -6.27 13.32 2.38
C LEU A 275 -5.88 14.01 3.70
N LEU A 276 -4.66 13.80 4.21
CA LEU A 276 -4.16 14.50 5.40
C LEU A 276 -3.97 16.01 5.16
N GLN A 277 -3.48 16.41 3.96
CA GLN A 277 -3.42 17.83 3.59
C GLN A 277 -4.80 18.48 3.58
N GLN A 278 -5.82 17.81 3.08
CA GLN A 278 -7.22 18.27 3.09
C GLN A 278 -7.77 18.43 4.52
N LYS A 279 -7.23 17.68 5.49
CA LYS A 279 -7.53 17.82 6.92
C LYS A 279 -6.76 18.95 7.60
N GLY A 280 -5.89 19.65 6.87
CA GLY A 280 -5.12 20.79 7.38
C GLY A 280 -3.74 20.43 7.94
N TYR A 281 -3.28 19.19 7.78
CA TYR A 281 -1.91 18.81 8.15
C TYR A 281 -0.90 19.29 7.11
N ILE A 282 0.32 19.56 7.56
CA ILE A 282 1.46 19.88 6.71
C ILE A 282 2.25 18.60 6.46
N LEU A 283 2.40 18.24 5.20
CA LEU A 283 3.16 17.08 4.74
C LEU A 283 4.46 17.56 4.10
N LYS A 284 5.59 17.06 4.61
CA LYS A 284 6.92 17.41 4.11
C LYS A 284 7.69 16.15 3.80
N SER A 285 8.14 15.99 2.55
CA SER A 285 9.13 14.96 2.20
C SER A 285 10.43 15.20 2.95
N LEU A 286 11.02 14.14 3.50
CA LEU A 286 12.27 14.18 4.27
C LEU A 286 13.49 13.72 3.44
N GLU A 287 13.36 13.69 2.12
CA GLU A 287 14.39 13.28 1.17
C GLU A 287 14.76 14.40 0.20
#